data_f964abd4efdbf4ac1f8b22c10217aa99
#
_entry.id   f964abd4efdbf4ac1f8b22c10217aa99
#
_cell.length_a   1.000
_cell.length_b   1.000
_cell.length_c   1.000
_cell.angle_alpha   90.00
_cell.angle_beta   90.00
_cell.angle_gamma   90.00
#
_symmetry.space_group_name_H-M   'P 1'
#
loop_
_entity.id
_entity.type
_entity.pdbx_description
1 polymer ?
#
loop_
_entity_poly.entity_id
_entity_poly.type
_entity_poly.pdbx_seq_one_letter_code
_entity_poly.pdbx_strand_id
1 'polypeptide(L)'
;KDASFAYDRETLGERVVFFDEQINSLFEKILESKKQLSGVGQSFYLVDFFKSLDVGYVLCSVDGDLYGPKWLLPEISQYPKSKIPELLSASDLIAFMQNIIMQKIAIIDGLEMGIVNNLYFKKRVGVEQSKILYDSYLKHLVNSVDNPDSSLVESYYDKNKQEKYFDPEKVLVRQIKVASKDLSDSLY
;
A
#
# COMPACT_ATOMS: atom_id res chain seq x y z
N LYS A 1 -13.32 5.53 17.31
CA LYS A 1 -13.77 5.08 15.96
C LYS A 1 -15.02 5.86 15.51
N ASP A 2 -15.98 6.07 16.41
CA ASP A 2 -17.27 6.71 16.05
C ASP A 2 -17.12 8.20 15.74
N ALA A 3 -16.27 8.93 16.47
CA ALA A 3 -16.02 10.36 16.24
C ALA A 3 -15.30 10.62 14.91
N SER A 4 -14.33 9.78 14.52
CA SER A 4 -13.65 9.87 13.23
C SER A 4 -14.64 9.63 12.08
N PHE A 5 -15.49 8.63 12.19
CA PHE A 5 -16.47 8.31 11.17
C PHE A 5 -17.54 9.41 10.99
N ALA A 6 -17.98 10.02 12.09
CA ALA A 6 -18.91 11.16 12.05
C ALA A 6 -18.27 12.38 11.37
N TYR A 7 -17.03 12.71 11.73
CA TYR A 7 -16.26 13.80 11.11
C TYR A 7 -16.09 13.55 9.61
N ASP A 8 -15.68 12.34 9.22
CA ASP A 8 -15.47 11.98 7.83
C ASP A 8 -16.76 12.16 7.00
N ARG A 9 -17.88 11.72 7.53
CA ARG A 9 -19.19 11.79 6.83
C ARG A 9 -19.68 13.23 6.69
N GLU A 10 -19.57 14.03 7.74
CA GLU A 10 -19.97 15.43 7.74
C GLU A 10 -19.08 16.23 6.77
N THR A 11 -17.76 16.10 6.90
CA THR A 11 -16.78 16.80 6.06
C THR A 11 -16.94 16.46 4.58
N LEU A 12 -17.13 15.17 4.24
CA LEU A 12 -17.37 14.78 2.84
C LEU A 12 -18.67 15.34 2.29
N GLY A 13 -19.73 15.38 3.10
CA GLY A 13 -21.04 15.89 2.65
C GLY A 13 -21.06 17.41 2.42
N GLU A 14 -20.26 18.15 3.17
CA GLU A 14 -20.26 19.62 3.10
C GLU A 14 -19.23 20.18 2.12
N ARG A 15 -18.06 19.55 2.03
CA ARG A 15 -16.89 20.10 1.33
C ARG A 15 -16.59 19.43 -0.01
N VAL A 16 -17.11 18.22 -0.25
CA VAL A 16 -16.77 17.42 -1.43
C VAL A 16 -17.99 17.16 -2.30
N VAL A 17 -17.89 17.53 -3.57
CA VAL A 17 -18.89 17.20 -4.58
C VAL A 17 -18.25 16.33 -5.65
N PHE A 18 -18.76 15.11 -5.84
CA PHE A 18 -18.33 14.19 -6.89
C PHE A 18 -19.12 14.42 -8.17
N PHE A 19 -18.45 14.31 -9.31
CA PHE A 19 -19.07 14.42 -10.62
C PHE A 19 -19.34 13.01 -11.19
N ASP A 20 -20.49 12.46 -10.87
CA ASP A 20 -20.85 11.07 -11.16
C ASP A 20 -20.74 10.70 -12.64
N GLU A 21 -21.14 11.58 -13.55
CA GLU A 21 -21.00 11.34 -15.00
C GLU A 21 -19.53 11.17 -15.41
N GLN A 22 -18.66 12.03 -14.90
CA GLN A 22 -17.22 11.98 -15.18
C GLN A 22 -16.58 10.72 -14.59
N ILE A 23 -16.99 10.36 -13.37
CA ILE A 23 -16.49 9.17 -12.68
C ILE A 23 -16.95 7.90 -13.40
N ASN A 24 -18.21 7.82 -13.81
CA ASN A 24 -18.73 6.70 -14.58
C ASN A 24 -17.99 6.57 -15.93
N SER A 25 -17.79 7.68 -16.65
CA SER A 25 -17.02 7.68 -17.90
C SER A 25 -15.57 7.22 -17.70
N LEU A 26 -14.93 7.63 -16.60
CA LEU A 26 -13.58 7.19 -16.24
C LEU A 26 -13.57 5.70 -15.91
N PHE A 27 -14.56 5.23 -15.16
CA PHE A 27 -14.66 3.82 -14.76
C PHE A 27 -14.85 2.91 -15.98
N GLU A 28 -15.67 3.29 -16.96
CA GLU A 28 -15.81 2.56 -18.23
C GLU A 28 -14.46 2.43 -18.96
N LYS A 29 -13.65 3.49 -19.00
CA LYS A 29 -12.30 3.45 -19.58
C LYS A 29 -11.36 2.52 -18.80
N ILE A 30 -11.48 2.47 -17.46
CA ILE A 30 -10.74 1.52 -16.63
C ILE A 30 -11.10 0.08 -17.02
N LEU A 31 -12.39 -0.23 -17.16
CA LEU A 31 -12.86 -1.55 -17.56
C LEU A 31 -12.37 -1.94 -18.96
N GLU A 32 -12.43 -1.03 -19.89
CA GLU A 32 -11.95 -1.24 -21.26
C GLU A 32 -10.43 -1.54 -21.27
N SER A 33 -9.65 -0.73 -20.57
CA SER A 33 -8.20 -0.94 -20.44
C SER A 33 -7.87 -2.28 -19.77
N LYS A 34 -8.61 -2.67 -18.72
CA LYS A 34 -8.47 -3.99 -18.09
C LYS A 34 -8.71 -5.11 -19.09
N LYS A 35 -9.76 -5.03 -19.90
CA LYS A 35 -10.07 -6.05 -20.92
C LYS A 35 -8.99 -6.13 -21.99
N GLN A 36 -8.51 -4.99 -22.49
CA GLN A 36 -7.46 -4.94 -23.52
C GLN A 36 -6.16 -5.55 -23.03
N LEU A 37 -5.70 -5.19 -21.84
CA LEU A 37 -4.46 -5.71 -21.26
C LEU A 37 -4.56 -7.21 -20.93
N SER A 38 -5.71 -7.67 -20.42
CA SER A 38 -5.96 -9.09 -20.18
C SER A 38 -5.91 -9.91 -21.47
N GLY A 39 -6.42 -9.37 -22.58
CA GLY A 39 -6.38 -10.01 -23.89
C GLY A 39 -4.97 -10.27 -24.44
N VAL A 40 -3.97 -9.50 -23.97
CA VAL A 40 -2.56 -9.65 -24.35
C VAL A 40 -1.69 -10.21 -23.21
N GLY A 41 -2.31 -10.74 -22.15
CA GLY A 41 -1.62 -11.36 -21.02
C GLY A 41 -0.88 -10.35 -20.10
N GLN A 42 -1.25 -9.07 -20.16
CA GLN A 42 -0.66 -8.02 -19.33
C GLN A 42 -1.54 -7.68 -18.14
N SER A 43 -0.91 -7.32 -17.01
CA SER A 43 -1.61 -6.88 -15.81
C SER A 43 -1.96 -5.40 -15.89
N PHE A 44 -3.18 -5.06 -15.50
CA PHE A 44 -3.62 -3.67 -15.34
C PHE A 44 -3.06 -3.06 -14.06
N TYR A 45 -2.53 -1.83 -14.16
CA TYR A 45 -2.10 -1.03 -13.01
C TYR A 45 -2.75 0.35 -13.05
N LEU A 46 -3.47 0.69 -12.01
CA LEU A 46 -4.23 1.95 -11.92
C LEU A 46 -3.32 3.18 -12.08
N VAL A 47 -2.12 3.16 -11.50
CA VAL A 47 -1.15 4.25 -11.59
C VAL A 47 -0.73 4.51 -13.05
N ASP A 48 -0.45 3.44 -13.81
CA ASP A 48 -0.02 3.57 -15.20
C ASP A 48 -1.19 4.03 -16.09
N PHE A 49 -2.40 3.58 -15.78
CA PHE A 49 -3.61 4.06 -16.43
C PHE A 49 -3.81 5.57 -16.18
N PHE A 50 -3.72 6.04 -14.93
CA PHE A 50 -3.86 7.47 -14.62
C PHE A 50 -2.77 8.34 -15.26
N LYS A 51 -1.55 7.82 -15.44
CA LYS A 51 -0.49 8.52 -16.19
C LYS A 51 -0.83 8.71 -17.68
N SER A 52 -1.57 7.78 -18.26
CA SER A 52 -1.96 7.83 -19.67
C SER A 52 -3.16 8.74 -19.96
N LEU A 53 -3.85 9.21 -18.91
CA LEU A 53 -5.04 10.05 -19.08
C LEU A 53 -4.67 11.49 -19.45
N ASP A 54 -5.45 12.06 -20.36
CA ASP A 54 -5.42 13.48 -20.66
C ASP A 54 -5.87 14.32 -19.46
N VAL A 55 -5.32 15.53 -19.38
CA VAL A 55 -5.42 16.45 -18.23
C VAL A 55 -6.83 16.99 -17.97
N GLY A 56 -7.79 16.73 -18.89
CA GLY A 56 -9.09 17.39 -18.92
C GLY A 56 -10.19 16.79 -18.01
N TYR A 57 -9.92 15.69 -17.30
CA TYR A 57 -10.93 15.10 -16.41
C TYR A 57 -11.01 15.84 -15.08
N VAL A 58 -12.23 16.25 -14.71
CA VAL A 58 -12.55 16.74 -13.37
C VAL A 58 -13.43 15.70 -12.70
N LEU A 59 -13.02 15.15 -11.57
CA LEU A 59 -13.71 14.06 -10.89
C LEU A 59 -14.50 14.52 -9.67
N CYS A 60 -14.02 15.57 -9.01
CA CYS A 60 -14.68 16.14 -7.85
C CYS A 60 -14.28 17.61 -7.67
N SER A 61 -15.01 18.31 -6.81
CA SER A 61 -14.56 19.58 -6.22
C SER A 61 -14.42 19.41 -4.70
N VAL A 62 -13.45 20.12 -4.12
CA VAL A 62 -13.28 20.24 -2.67
C VAL A 62 -13.23 21.73 -2.36
N ASP A 63 -14.14 22.21 -1.54
CA ASP A 63 -14.28 23.64 -1.19
C ASP A 63 -14.41 24.56 -2.45
N GLY A 64 -14.91 24.01 -3.55
CA GLY A 64 -15.05 24.72 -4.84
C GLY A 64 -13.88 24.54 -5.80
N ASP A 65 -12.72 24.09 -5.35
CA ASP A 65 -11.57 23.80 -6.20
C ASP A 65 -11.75 22.46 -6.94
N LEU A 66 -11.39 22.43 -8.23
CA LEU A 66 -11.60 21.28 -9.10
C LEU A 66 -10.42 20.33 -9.09
N TYR A 67 -10.71 19.03 -8.90
CA TYR A 67 -9.70 17.97 -8.83
C TYR A 67 -9.98 16.83 -9.81
N GLY A 68 -8.92 16.37 -10.46
CA GLY A 68 -8.97 15.30 -11.46
C GLY A 68 -7.86 14.25 -11.27
N PRO A 69 -7.69 13.35 -12.25
CA PRO A 69 -6.71 12.27 -12.18
C PRO A 69 -5.27 12.74 -11.90
N LYS A 70 -4.89 13.88 -12.46
CA LYS A 70 -3.56 14.47 -12.26
C LYS A 70 -3.27 14.82 -10.81
N TRP A 71 -4.27 15.23 -10.06
CA TRP A 71 -4.16 15.50 -8.64
C TRP A 71 -4.10 14.21 -7.81
N LEU A 72 -4.88 13.18 -8.22
CA LEU A 72 -4.90 11.89 -7.53
C LEU A 72 -3.61 11.08 -7.77
N LEU A 73 -2.97 11.25 -8.91
CA LEU A 73 -1.81 10.44 -9.31
C LEU A 73 -0.66 10.43 -8.29
N PRO A 74 -0.19 11.55 -7.73
CA PRO A 74 0.84 11.56 -6.69
C PRO A 74 0.44 10.76 -5.45
N GLU A 75 -0.82 10.85 -5.06
CA GLU A 75 -1.34 10.17 -3.88
C GLU A 75 -1.45 8.65 -4.11
N ILE A 76 -2.02 8.24 -5.24
CA ILE A 76 -2.12 6.82 -5.61
C ILE A 76 -0.74 6.18 -5.75
N SER A 77 0.25 6.94 -6.26
CA SER A 77 1.62 6.44 -6.46
C SER A 77 2.36 6.13 -5.16
N GLN A 78 1.90 6.66 -4.02
CA GLN A 78 2.46 6.37 -2.69
C GLN A 78 1.99 5.02 -2.14
N TYR A 79 0.88 4.48 -2.66
CA TYR A 79 0.36 3.20 -2.20
C TYR A 79 1.13 2.04 -2.83
N PRO A 80 1.54 1.03 -2.04
CA PRO A 80 2.00 -0.24 -2.60
C PRO A 80 0.92 -0.83 -3.50
N LYS A 81 1.31 -1.45 -4.61
CA LYS A 81 0.37 -2.06 -5.58
C LYS A 81 -0.65 -2.99 -4.91
N SER A 82 -0.23 -3.73 -3.87
CA SER A 82 -1.09 -4.64 -3.11
C SER A 82 -2.14 -3.94 -2.21
N LYS A 83 -2.03 -2.63 -2.01
CA LYS A 83 -2.98 -1.84 -1.21
C LYS A 83 -3.95 -1.00 -2.05
N ILE A 84 -3.76 -0.96 -3.36
CA ILE A 84 -4.73 -0.35 -4.27
C ILE A 84 -5.89 -1.32 -4.39
N PRO A 85 -7.13 -0.94 -4.02
CA PRO A 85 -8.27 -1.83 -4.08
C PRO A 85 -8.58 -2.23 -5.52
N GLU A 86 -9.15 -3.41 -5.69
CA GLU A 86 -9.73 -3.80 -6.96
C GLU A 86 -11.00 -2.99 -7.19
N LEU A 87 -11.02 -2.20 -8.26
CA LEU A 87 -12.17 -1.39 -8.62
C LEU A 87 -13.12 -2.24 -9.48
N LEU A 88 -14.25 -2.65 -8.90
CA LEU A 88 -15.29 -3.46 -9.55
C LEU A 88 -16.48 -2.61 -9.99
N SER A 89 -16.65 -1.42 -9.41
CA SER A 89 -17.71 -0.49 -9.71
C SER A 89 -17.23 0.98 -9.66
N ALA A 90 -18.01 1.89 -10.23
CA ALA A 90 -17.77 3.32 -10.07
C ALA A 90 -17.86 3.75 -8.60
N SER A 91 -18.69 3.08 -7.79
CA SER A 91 -18.78 3.33 -6.36
C SER A 91 -17.49 2.96 -5.61
N ASP A 92 -16.77 1.92 -6.05
CA ASP A 92 -15.47 1.57 -5.47
C ASP A 92 -14.42 2.65 -5.79
N LEU A 93 -14.48 3.23 -6.99
CA LEU A 93 -13.63 4.34 -7.36
C LEU A 93 -13.92 5.57 -6.50
N ILE A 94 -15.20 5.90 -6.28
CA ILE A 94 -15.62 6.98 -5.38
C ILE A 94 -15.12 6.72 -3.96
N ALA A 95 -15.34 5.54 -3.41
CA ALA A 95 -14.90 5.18 -2.06
C ALA A 95 -13.38 5.26 -1.90
N PHE A 96 -12.64 4.85 -2.93
CA PHE A 96 -11.18 5.00 -2.95
C PHE A 96 -10.75 6.46 -2.96
N MET A 97 -11.38 7.28 -3.81
CA MET A 97 -11.14 8.72 -3.86
C MET A 97 -11.50 9.42 -2.55
N GLN A 98 -12.62 9.06 -1.92
CA GLN A 98 -13.03 9.61 -0.63
C GLN A 98 -11.94 9.46 0.42
N ASN A 99 -11.32 8.27 0.54
CA ASN A 99 -10.24 8.05 1.49
C ASN A 99 -9.03 8.97 1.24
N ILE A 100 -8.67 9.20 -0.02
CA ILE A 100 -7.56 10.07 -0.39
C ILE A 100 -7.89 11.53 -0.09
N ILE A 101 -9.09 11.97 -0.47
CA ILE A 101 -9.56 13.35 -0.29
C ILE A 101 -9.65 13.68 1.21
N MET A 102 -10.20 12.78 2.03
CA MET A 102 -10.26 12.97 3.47
C MET A 102 -8.89 13.16 4.11
N GLN A 103 -7.90 12.37 3.71
CA GLN A 103 -6.53 12.56 4.19
C GLN A 103 -5.98 13.94 3.82
N LYS A 104 -6.28 14.40 2.60
CA LYS A 104 -5.84 15.75 2.15
C LYS A 104 -6.52 16.87 2.92
N ILE A 105 -7.84 16.79 3.09
CA ILE A 105 -8.59 17.77 3.89
C ILE A 105 -8.02 17.82 5.31
N ALA A 106 -7.83 16.66 5.95
CA ALA A 106 -7.29 16.59 7.30
C ALA A 106 -5.86 17.18 7.40
N ILE A 107 -5.04 17.03 6.36
CA ILE A 107 -3.72 17.65 6.29
C ILE A 107 -3.83 19.16 6.18
N ILE A 108 -4.70 19.67 5.30
CA ILE A 108 -4.94 21.12 5.11
C ILE A 108 -5.43 21.73 6.43
N ASP A 109 -6.48 21.17 7.01
CA ASP A 109 -7.05 21.63 8.27
C ASP A 109 -6.01 21.60 9.42
N GLY A 110 -5.20 20.53 9.46
CA GLY A 110 -4.12 20.43 10.44
C GLY A 110 -3.01 21.50 10.27
N LEU A 111 -2.73 21.89 9.02
CA LEU A 111 -1.80 23.00 8.73
C LEU A 111 -2.39 24.34 9.18
N GLU A 112 -3.66 24.61 8.86
CA GLU A 112 -4.38 25.83 9.24
C GLU A 112 -4.52 25.96 10.75
N MET A 113 -4.78 24.86 11.46
CA MET A 113 -4.80 24.80 12.92
C MET A 113 -3.41 24.95 13.56
N GLY A 114 -2.34 25.00 12.76
CA GLY A 114 -0.97 25.13 13.27
C GLY A 114 -0.46 23.89 14.01
N ILE A 115 -1.03 22.71 13.77
CA ILE A 115 -0.62 21.43 14.40
C ILE A 115 0.87 21.16 14.18
N VAL A 116 1.44 21.63 13.07
CA VAL A 116 2.87 21.51 12.76
C VAL A 116 3.76 22.16 13.82
N ASN A 117 3.24 23.12 14.60
CA ASN A 117 3.95 23.78 15.68
C ASN A 117 3.88 23.01 17.01
N ASN A 118 3.01 22.03 17.12
CA ASN A 118 2.86 21.18 18.30
C ASN A 118 4.15 20.40 18.59
N LEU A 119 4.58 20.40 19.85
CA LEU A 119 5.80 19.70 20.27
C LEU A 119 5.75 18.19 20.02
N TYR A 120 4.58 17.57 20.21
CA TYR A 120 4.39 16.15 19.96
C TYR A 120 4.57 15.83 18.46
N PHE A 121 3.94 16.65 17.58
CA PHE A 121 4.10 16.52 16.14
C PHE A 121 5.57 16.64 15.72
N LYS A 122 6.28 17.68 16.18
CA LYS A 122 7.70 17.88 15.87
C LYS A 122 8.57 16.70 16.32
N LYS A 123 8.31 16.16 17.52
CA LYS A 123 9.03 14.97 18.01
C LYS A 123 8.78 13.76 17.12
N ARG A 124 7.54 13.50 16.72
CA ARG A 124 7.21 12.37 15.84
C ARG A 124 7.87 12.50 14.47
N VAL A 125 7.79 13.67 13.85
CA VAL A 125 8.47 13.98 12.58
C VAL A 125 9.98 13.76 12.71
N GLY A 126 10.61 14.26 13.77
CA GLY A 126 12.05 14.08 14.02
C GLY A 126 12.46 12.60 14.12
N VAL A 127 11.65 11.76 14.76
CA VAL A 127 11.90 10.31 14.85
C VAL A 127 11.82 9.67 13.47
N GLU A 128 10.77 9.97 12.68
CA GLU A 128 10.62 9.40 11.34
C GLU A 128 11.72 9.89 10.38
N GLN A 129 12.11 11.17 10.46
CA GLN A 129 13.23 11.70 9.68
C GLN A 129 14.54 10.97 9.99
N SER A 130 14.84 10.75 11.28
CA SER A 130 16.03 10.05 11.71
C SER A 130 16.05 8.61 11.19
N LYS A 131 14.90 7.94 11.23
CA LYS A 131 14.75 6.57 10.70
C LYS A 131 14.99 6.52 9.19
N ILE A 132 14.33 7.41 8.43
CA ILE A 132 14.50 7.49 6.99
C ILE A 132 15.96 7.75 6.61
N LEU A 133 16.63 8.68 7.34
CA LEU A 133 18.04 9.00 7.11
C LEU A 133 18.93 7.78 7.37
N TYR A 134 18.71 7.08 8.47
CA TYR A 134 19.44 5.86 8.82
C TYR A 134 19.26 4.77 7.75
N ASP A 135 18.03 4.47 7.37
CA ASP A 135 17.73 3.44 6.37
C ASP A 135 18.33 3.80 5.00
N SER A 136 18.26 5.09 4.62
CA SER A 136 18.84 5.59 3.38
C SER A 136 20.36 5.48 3.38
N TYR A 137 21.01 5.78 4.50
CA TYR A 137 22.46 5.65 4.65
C TYR A 137 22.89 4.18 4.61
N LEU A 138 22.19 3.29 5.32
CA LEU A 138 22.47 1.86 5.23
C LEU A 138 22.34 1.34 3.79
N LYS A 139 21.29 1.74 3.10
CA LYS A 139 21.11 1.36 1.68
C LYS A 139 22.24 1.88 0.81
N HIS A 140 22.69 3.12 1.06
CA HIS A 140 23.86 3.67 0.35
C HIS A 140 25.12 2.84 0.62
N LEU A 141 25.39 2.49 1.89
CA LEU A 141 26.53 1.65 2.25
C LEU A 141 26.47 0.27 1.56
N VAL A 142 25.33 -0.40 1.62
CA VAL A 142 25.16 -1.70 0.95
C VAL A 142 25.40 -1.61 -0.55
N ASN A 143 24.88 -0.56 -1.20
CA ASN A 143 25.05 -0.36 -2.64
C ASN A 143 26.48 0.07 -3.03
N SER A 144 27.29 0.57 -2.07
CA SER A 144 28.69 0.96 -2.30
C SER A 144 29.68 -0.19 -2.12
N VAL A 145 29.22 -1.33 -1.62
CA VAL A 145 30.03 -2.54 -1.48
C VAL A 145 29.94 -3.35 -2.76
N ASP A 146 31.09 -3.62 -3.37
CA ASP A 146 31.16 -4.52 -4.52
C ASP A 146 30.68 -5.92 -4.14
N ASN A 147 30.04 -6.58 -5.10
CA ASN A 147 29.64 -7.97 -4.89
C ASN A 147 30.91 -8.81 -4.66
N PRO A 148 30.95 -9.63 -3.61
CA PRO A 148 32.10 -10.47 -3.34
C PRO A 148 32.31 -11.46 -4.48
N ASP A 149 33.57 -11.79 -4.77
CA ASP A 149 33.92 -12.82 -5.72
C ASP A 149 33.26 -14.16 -5.32
N SER A 150 32.78 -14.91 -6.33
CA SER A 150 32.12 -16.20 -6.12
C SER A 150 32.99 -17.17 -5.31
N SER A 151 34.30 -17.15 -5.50
CA SER A 151 35.26 -17.97 -4.74
C SER A 151 35.31 -17.61 -3.25
N LEU A 152 35.18 -16.33 -2.90
CA LEU A 152 35.07 -15.85 -1.53
C LEU A 152 33.75 -16.28 -0.89
N VAL A 153 32.66 -16.21 -1.64
CA VAL A 153 31.33 -16.66 -1.16
C VAL A 153 31.34 -18.16 -0.88
N GLU A 154 31.89 -18.95 -1.80
CA GLU A 154 32.00 -20.40 -1.66
C GLU A 154 32.88 -20.80 -0.45
N SER A 155 34.02 -20.18 -0.33
CA SER A 155 34.94 -20.39 0.81
C SER A 155 34.27 -20.01 2.15
N TYR A 156 33.53 -18.91 2.19
CA TYR A 156 32.80 -18.49 3.40
C TYR A 156 31.67 -19.46 3.72
N TYR A 157 30.92 -19.92 2.72
CA TYR A 157 29.87 -20.92 2.91
C TYR A 157 30.44 -22.22 3.46
N ASP A 158 31.47 -22.76 2.84
CA ASP A 158 32.09 -24.02 3.27
C ASP A 158 32.61 -23.98 4.71
N LYS A 159 33.18 -22.83 5.10
CA LYS A 159 33.67 -22.62 6.46
C LYS A 159 32.56 -22.51 7.49
N ASN A 160 31.40 -22.00 7.12
CA ASN A 160 30.32 -21.66 8.05
C ASN A 160 29.09 -22.57 7.91
N LYS A 161 29.06 -23.50 6.93
CA LYS A 161 27.87 -24.29 6.61
C LYS A 161 27.32 -25.09 7.78
N GLN A 162 28.19 -25.63 8.63
CA GLN A 162 27.77 -26.43 9.78
C GLN A 162 27.19 -25.59 10.93
N GLU A 163 27.65 -24.37 11.08
CA GLU A 163 27.26 -23.50 12.19
C GLU A 163 26.10 -22.58 11.85
N LYS A 164 26.12 -21.99 10.64
CA LYS A 164 25.17 -20.93 10.28
C LYS A 164 24.09 -21.38 9.28
N TYR A 165 24.37 -22.40 8.47
CA TYR A 165 23.51 -22.81 7.35
C TYR A 165 23.04 -24.26 7.46
N PHE A 166 23.32 -24.91 8.60
CA PHE A 166 22.86 -26.26 8.84
C PHE A 166 21.36 -26.25 9.20
N ASP A 167 20.55 -26.89 8.37
CA ASP A 167 19.16 -27.20 8.69
C ASP A 167 19.10 -28.65 9.18
N PRO A 168 18.86 -28.88 10.48
CA PRO A 168 18.82 -30.24 11.01
C PRO A 168 17.72 -31.05 10.32
N GLU A 169 17.96 -32.35 10.22
CA GLU A 169 16.97 -33.27 9.66
C GLU A 169 15.64 -33.13 10.38
N LYS A 170 14.57 -32.90 9.62
CA LYS A 170 13.22 -32.73 10.15
C LYS A 170 12.41 -33.99 9.88
N VAL A 171 11.85 -34.56 10.93
CA VAL A 171 10.96 -35.72 10.81
C VAL A 171 9.51 -35.23 10.89
N LEU A 172 8.71 -35.56 9.87
CA LEU A 172 7.29 -35.32 9.90
C LEU A 172 6.61 -36.41 10.73
N VAL A 173 6.19 -36.09 11.94
CA VAL A 173 5.46 -37.03 12.80
C VAL A 173 3.96 -36.70 12.78
N ARG A 174 3.15 -37.73 12.70
CA ARG A 174 1.71 -37.64 12.95
C ARG A 174 1.43 -38.25 14.31
N GLN A 175 0.74 -37.51 15.17
CA GLN A 175 0.34 -37.95 16.48
C GLN A 175 -1.19 -38.07 16.54
N ILE A 176 -1.68 -39.23 16.95
CA ILE A 176 -3.09 -39.44 17.26
C ILE A 176 -3.19 -39.54 18.79
N LYS A 177 -3.92 -38.60 19.40
CA LYS A 177 -4.12 -38.56 20.84
C LYS A 177 -5.47 -39.21 21.15
N VAL A 178 -5.45 -40.30 21.90
CA VAL A 178 -6.65 -41.05 22.28
C VAL A 178 -6.88 -40.97 23.79
N ALA A 179 -8.15 -41.12 24.22
CA ALA A 179 -8.54 -40.94 25.61
C ALA A 179 -8.23 -42.17 26.49
N SER A 180 -8.00 -43.34 25.90
CA SER A 180 -7.67 -44.57 26.66
C SER A 180 -6.65 -45.42 25.93
N LYS A 181 -5.99 -46.32 26.70
CA LYS A 181 -5.02 -47.26 26.17
C LYS A 181 -5.65 -48.28 25.22
N ASP A 182 -6.87 -48.74 25.53
CA ASP A 182 -7.59 -49.74 24.74
C ASP A 182 -7.94 -49.21 23.33
N LEU A 183 -8.25 -47.89 23.25
CA LEU A 183 -8.44 -47.19 21.96
C LEU A 183 -7.12 -47.06 21.20
N SER A 184 -6.00 -46.87 21.90
CA SER A 184 -4.67 -46.83 21.26
C SER A 184 -4.29 -48.16 20.64
N ASP A 185 -4.50 -49.25 21.41
CA ASP A 185 -4.17 -50.62 20.96
C ASP A 185 -5.07 -51.12 19.80
N SER A 186 -6.24 -50.52 19.60
CA SER A 186 -7.14 -50.79 18.48
C SER A 186 -6.80 -50.06 17.18
N LEU A 187 -5.89 -49.08 17.21
CA LEU A 187 -5.45 -48.30 16.06
C LEU A 187 -4.12 -48.80 15.43
N TYR A 188 -3.52 -49.81 16.06
CA TYR A 188 -2.39 -50.56 15.56
C TYR A 188 -2.87 -51.91 14.94
#